data_7b2d5a0cdeddd9462e4e696ab3cf3598
#
_entry.id   7b2d5a0cdeddd9462e4e696ab3cf3598
#
_cell.length_a   1.000
_cell.length_b   1.000
_cell.length_c   1.000
_cell.angle_alpha   90.00
_cell.angle_beta   90.00
_cell.angle_gamma   90.00
#
_symmetry.space_group_name_H-M   'P 1'
#
loop_
_entity.id
_entity.type
_entity.pdbx_description
1 polymer ?
#
loop_
_entity_poly.entity_id
_entity_poly.type
_entity_poly.pdbx_seq_one_letter_code
_entity_poly.pdbx_strand_id
1 'polypeptide(L)'
;LGDVYKRQGEKMLISGAEISRVEDSVKRICNAYDVKRIDVFTITSSMVATLEDKDGNSITETRRITKHHTDLTKLHKLNDLSRKIVRRVPDIHYIRNQIDEIEKGTKEYNLPIQCTVSAPIAGAFAIFFGGAFLDGIAAALIGIVLKLIVYATEKTQVNMIFANVVCSFAVCSIAFAFVMLGFGYSTDKIIIGNIMLLIPGVALTNSIRDMISGDIMAGMLRFCEACLVSLAIAAGYIIAALIFGGIGK
;
A
#
# COMPACT_ATOMS: atom_id res chain seq x y z
N LEU A 1 -1.30 28.32 7.01
CA LEU A 1 -0.88 27.17 7.83
C LEU A 1 -1.85 26.00 7.64
N GLY A 2 -3.15 26.24 7.74
CA GLY A 2 -4.20 25.22 7.63
C GLY A 2 -4.07 24.30 6.42
N ASP A 3 -3.80 24.82 5.24
CA ASP A 3 -3.64 24.05 4.01
C ASP A 3 -2.35 23.17 4.03
N VAL A 4 -1.29 23.62 4.67
CA VAL A 4 0.02 22.93 4.66
C VAL A 4 -0.01 21.65 5.50
N TYR A 5 -0.42 21.73 6.77
CA TYR A 5 -0.42 20.54 7.64
C TYR A 5 -1.44 19.50 7.17
N LYS A 6 -2.58 19.96 6.58
CA LYS A 6 -3.58 19.07 6.00
C LYS A 6 -3.03 18.29 4.81
N ARG A 7 -2.41 19.02 3.85
CA ARG A 7 -1.78 18.37 2.70
C ARG A 7 -0.68 17.42 3.11
N GLN A 8 0.15 17.81 4.08
CA GLN A 8 1.20 16.96 4.61
C GLN A 8 0.63 15.68 5.22
N GLY A 9 -0.35 15.78 6.12
CA GLY A 9 -1.01 14.66 6.76
C GLY A 9 -1.73 13.75 5.75
N GLU A 10 -2.52 14.34 4.84
CA GLU A 10 -3.20 13.64 3.76
C GLU A 10 -2.22 12.83 2.90
N LYS A 11 -1.11 13.45 2.46
CA LYS A 11 -0.11 12.77 1.62
C LYS A 11 0.62 11.65 2.36
N MET A 12 0.89 11.83 3.64
CA MET A 12 1.45 10.75 4.48
C MET A 12 0.49 9.57 4.61
N LEU A 13 -0.82 9.82 4.85
CA LEU A 13 -1.84 8.77 4.92
C LEU A 13 -1.99 8.02 3.60
N ILE A 14 -2.10 8.76 2.48
CA ILE A 14 -2.18 8.19 1.13
C ILE A 14 -0.98 7.29 0.86
N SER A 15 0.22 7.69 1.32
CA SER A 15 1.47 6.95 1.12
C SER A 15 1.67 5.77 2.09
N GLY A 16 0.70 5.48 2.95
CA GLY A 16 0.72 4.31 3.84
C GLY A 16 1.39 4.56 5.19
N ALA A 17 1.41 5.80 5.69
CA ALA A 17 1.89 6.10 7.04
C ALA A 17 1.00 5.47 8.13
N GLU A 18 1.61 5.22 9.28
CA GLU A 18 0.92 4.87 10.52
C GLU A 18 0.14 6.10 11.02
N ILE A 19 -1.01 5.87 11.63
CA ILE A 19 -1.90 6.93 12.12
C ILE A 19 -1.20 7.82 13.16
N SER A 20 -0.62 7.21 14.18
CA SER A 20 0.11 7.91 15.23
C SER A 20 1.23 8.81 14.69
N ARG A 21 1.94 8.35 13.65
CA ARG A 21 2.99 9.12 12.98
C ARG A 21 2.44 10.33 12.23
N VAL A 22 1.29 10.20 11.58
CA VAL A 22 0.63 11.32 10.89
C VAL A 22 0.21 12.37 11.89
N GLU A 23 -0.48 11.97 12.97
CA GLU A 23 -0.93 12.88 14.02
C GLU A 23 0.23 13.60 14.71
N ASP A 24 1.28 12.86 15.08
CA ASP A 24 2.50 13.44 15.66
C ASP A 24 3.15 14.46 14.71
N SER A 25 3.27 14.13 13.41
CA SER A 25 3.84 15.03 12.40
C SER A 25 3.02 16.31 12.27
N VAL A 26 1.70 16.21 12.20
CA VAL A 26 0.79 17.35 12.09
C VAL A 26 0.87 18.22 13.35
N LYS A 27 0.81 17.61 14.56
CA LYS A 27 0.92 18.30 15.83
C LYS A 27 2.26 19.07 15.93
N ARG A 28 3.38 18.44 15.58
CA ARG A 28 4.71 19.08 15.60
C ARG A 28 4.82 20.27 14.64
N ILE A 29 4.27 20.13 13.43
CA ILE A 29 4.26 21.22 12.44
C ILE A 29 3.47 22.39 12.99
N CYS A 30 2.25 22.18 13.48
CA CYS A 30 1.41 23.26 14.03
C CYS A 30 2.06 23.94 15.24
N ASN A 31 2.63 23.16 16.16
CA ASN A 31 3.33 23.71 17.33
C ASN A 31 4.56 24.57 16.94
N ALA A 32 5.25 24.23 15.84
CA ALA A 32 6.37 25.03 15.35
C ALA A 32 5.95 26.42 14.83
N TYR A 33 4.66 26.57 14.46
CA TYR A 33 4.07 27.86 14.03
C TYR A 33 3.25 28.55 15.11
N ASP A 34 3.56 28.29 16.40
CA ASP A 34 2.97 28.97 17.53
C ASP A 34 1.43 28.88 17.62
N VAL A 35 0.86 27.76 17.18
CA VAL A 35 -0.56 27.48 17.38
C VAL A 35 -0.80 27.21 18.86
N LYS A 36 -1.82 27.81 19.48
CA LYS A 36 -2.12 27.67 20.90
C LYS A 36 -2.51 26.25 21.27
N ARG A 37 -3.37 25.64 20.43
CA ARG A 37 -3.85 24.28 20.62
C ARG A 37 -4.09 23.60 19.28
N ILE A 38 -3.75 22.34 19.20
CA ILE A 38 -4.02 21.46 18.05
C ILE A 38 -4.55 20.13 18.53
N ASP A 39 -5.73 19.75 18.07
CA ASP A 39 -6.31 18.42 18.24
C ASP A 39 -6.42 17.78 16.86
N VAL A 40 -5.82 16.60 16.70
CA VAL A 40 -5.85 15.83 15.46
C VAL A 40 -6.41 14.47 15.75
N PHE A 41 -7.41 14.09 14.97
CA PHE A 41 -7.99 12.75 14.96
C PHE A 41 -7.95 12.18 13.55
N THR A 42 -7.39 11.02 13.41
CA THR A 42 -7.15 10.42 12.10
C THR A 42 -7.61 8.96 12.10
N ILE A 43 -8.33 8.61 11.03
CA ILE A 43 -8.64 7.21 10.67
C ILE A 43 -8.16 6.96 9.24
N THR A 44 -8.21 5.73 8.77
CA THR A 44 -7.76 5.38 7.42
C THR A 44 -8.40 6.23 6.32
N SER A 45 -9.67 6.56 6.43
CA SER A 45 -10.46 7.26 5.41
C SER A 45 -10.65 8.75 5.63
N SER A 46 -10.20 9.31 6.77
CA SER A 46 -10.43 10.72 7.12
C SER A 46 -9.44 11.22 8.15
N MET A 47 -9.11 12.50 8.05
CA MET A 47 -8.38 13.26 9.06
C MET A 47 -9.19 14.50 9.43
N VAL A 48 -9.38 14.71 10.73
CA VAL A 48 -10.00 15.90 11.30
C VAL A 48 -8.95 16.60 12.15
N ALA A 49 -8.76 17.89 11.94
CA ALA A 49 -7.84 18.69 12.74
C ALA A 49 -8.52 19.98 13.18
N THR A 50 -8.48 20.25 14.48
CA THR A 50 -8.98 21.47 15.12
C THR A 50 -7.81 22.28 15.64
N LEU A 51 -7.68 23.51 15.16
CA LEU A 51 -6.67 24.47 15.54
C LEU A 51 -7.31 25.59 16.34
N GLU A 52 -6.66 26.02 17.42
CA GLU A 52 -6.98 27.25 18.15
C GLU A 52 -5.80 28.22 17.99
N ASP A 53 -6.06 29.42 17.49
CA ASP A 53 -5.05 30.47 17.38
C ASP A 53 -4.83 31.20 18.72
N LYS A 54 -3.88 32.14 18.74
CA LYS A 54 -3.58 32.93 19.96
C LYS A 54 -4.73 33.84 20.40
N ASP A 55 -5.59 34.20 19.48
CA ASP A 55 -6.74 35.08 19.68
C ASP A 55 -7.98 34.30 20.17
N GLY A 56 -7.89 32.98 20.29
CA GLY A 56 -8.97 32.08 20.72
C GLY A 56 -9.94 31.68 19.62
N ASN A 57 -9.64 31.98 18.34
CA ASN A 57 -10.46 31.49 17.24
C ASN A 57 -10.13 30.04 16.95
N SER A 58 -11.18 29.23 16.82
CA SER A 58 -11.05 27.81 16.58
C SER A 58 -11.49 27.48 15.15
N ILE A 59 -10.63 26.77 14.43
CA ILE A 59 -10.93 26.31 13.05
C ILE A 59 -10.82 24.79 13.03
N THR A 60 -11.90 24.12 12.66
CA THR A 60 -11.93 22.67 12.44
C THR A 60 -11.98 22.38 10.95
N GLU A 61 -11.08 21.54 10.49
CA GLU A 61 -11.02 21.14 9.09
C GLU A 61 -10.96 19.63 8.94
N THR A 62 -11.66 19.12 7.93
CA THR A 62 -11.74 17.70 7.61
C THR A 62 -11.16 17.43 6.23
N ARG A 63 -10.38 16.36 6.11
CA ARG A 63 -9.90 15.81 4.84
C ARG A 63 -10.34 14.37 4.69
N ARG A 64 -11.07 14.09 3.62
CA ARG A 64 -11.45 12.74 3.25
C ARG A 64 -10.36 12.11 2.38
N ILE A 65 -10.00 10.88 2.69
CA ILE A 65 -8.98 10.09 1.99
C ILE A 65 -9.68 8.94 1.29
N THR A 66 -9.66 8.97 -0.04
CA THR A 66 -10.39 8.01 -0.88
C THR A 66 -9.48 7.03 -1.59
N LYS A 67 -8.17 7.27 -1.60
CA LYS A 67 -7.18 6.41 -2.26
C LYS A 67 -6.03 6.15 -1.31
N HIS A 68 -5.60 4.90 -1.24
CA HIS A 68 -4.42 4.48 -0.50
C HIS A 68 -3.45 3.82 -1.46
N HIS A 69 -2.21 4.20 -1.37
CA HIS A 69 -1.12 3.59 -2.13
C HIS A 69 0.13 3.57 -1.28
N THR A 70 0.72 2.41 -1.08
CA THR A 70 1.96 2.31 -0.30
C THR A 70 3.13 2.80 -1.14
N ASP A 71 3.63 4.01 -0.85
CA ASP A 71 4.82 4.60 -1.47
C ASP A 71 5.81 5.00 -0.38
N LEU A 72 6.74 4.09 -0.06
CA LEU A 72 7.72 4.30 0.99
C LEU A 72 8.72 5.42 0.65
N THR A 73 8.99 5.65 -0.64
CA THR A 73 9.88 6.74 -1.07
C THR A 73 9.23 8.09 -0.82
N LYS A 74 7.96 8.23 -1.19
CA LYS A 74 7.17 9.44 -0.93
C LYS A 74 7.02 9.67 0.57
N LEU A 75 6.69 8.62 1.32
CA LEU A 75 6.56 8.67 2.77
C LEU A 75 7.86 9.12 3.44
N HIS A 76 9.01 8.59 3.01
CA HIS A 76 10.32 9.00 3.52
C HIS A 76 10.58 10.50 3.29
N LYS A 77 10.37 11.00 2.07
CA LYS A 77 10.53 12.42 1.73
C LYS A 77 9.60 13.33 2.53
N LEU A 78 8.34 12.92 2.72
CA LEU A 78 7.37 13.67 3.53
C LEU A 78 7.78 13.71 5.01
N ASN A 79 8.27 12.60 5.56
CA ASN A 79 8.82 12.57 6.92
C ASN A 79 10.04 13.51 7.07
N ASP A 80 10.94 13.54 6.11
CA ASP A 80 12.09 14.44 6.13
C ASP A 80 11.66 15.90 6.02
N LEU A 81 10.66 16.18 5.19
CA LEU A 81 10.07 17.52 5.09
C LEU A 81 9.47 17.97 6.44
N SER A 82 8.70 17.11 7.12
CA SER A 82 8.14 17.44 8.44
C SER A 82 9.21 17.80 9.45
N ARG A 83 10.32 17.06 9.48
CA ARG A 83 11.48 17.36 10.36
C ARG A 83 12.15 18.68 10.01
N LYS A 84 12.30 18.99 8.72
CA LYS A 84 12.86 20.29 8.25
C LYS A 84 11.95 21.45 8.64
N ILE A 85 10.63 21.28 8.50
CA ILE A 85 9.65 22.30 8.91
C ILE A 85 9.80 22.61 10.38
N VAL A 86 9.81 21.61 11.24
CA VAL A 86 9.93 21.79 12.70
C VAL A 86 11.25 22.47 13.11
N ARG A 87 12.35 22.17 12.41
CA ARG A 87 13.67 22.72 12.74
C ARG A 87 13.88 24.15 12.26
N ARG A 88 13.32 24.53 11.12
CA ARG A 88 13.64 25.78 10.42
C ARG A 88 12.49 26.77 10.35
N VAL A 89 11.27 26.32 10.63
CA VAL A 89 10.02 27.09 10.53
C VAL A 89 10.00 27.94 9.23
N PRO A 90 10.14 27.31 8.05
CA PRO A 90 10.23 28.02 6.79
C PRO A 90 8.89 28.66 6.40
N ASP A 91 8.92 29.58 5.44
CA ASP A 91 7.68 30.18 4.92
C ASP A 91 6.71 29.14 4.36
N ILE A 92 5.42 29.41 4.48
CA ILE A 92 4.33 28.50 4.05
C ILE A 92 4.40 28.20 2.54
N HIS A 93 4.79 29.19 1.71
CA HIS A 93 4.95 28.99 0.28
C HIS A 93 6.07 28.00 -0.04
N TYR A 94 7.18 28.06 0.71
CA TYR A 94 8.26 27.08 0.57
C TYR A 94 7.76 25.66 0.83
N ILE A 95 6.98 25.44 1.89
CA ILE A 95 6.47 24.12 2.24
C ILE A 95 5.53 23.59 1.15
N ARG A 96 4.63 24.42 0.65
CA ARG A 96 3.73 24.04 -0.46
C ARG A 96 4.52 23.57 -1.68
N ASN A 97 5.52 24.34 -2.08
CA ASN A 97 6.36 23.99 -3.22
C ASN A 97 7.10 22.65 -2.99
N GLN A 98 7.62 22.42 -1.76
CA GLN A 98 8.29 21.18 -1.43
C GLN A 98 7.33 19.96 -1.47
N ILE A 99 6.09 20.11 -1.00
CA ILE A 99 5.08 19.05 -1.12
C ILE A 99 4.78 18.78 -2.59
N ASP A 100 4.60 19.82 -3.41
CA ASP A 100 4.34 19.69 -4.84
C ASP A 100 5.53 19.04 -5.59
N GLU A 101 6.76 19.38 -5.21
CA GLU A 101 7.98 18.74 -5.75
C GLU A 101 8.05 17.26 -5.37
N ILE A 102 7.71 16.90 -4.14
CA ILE A 102 7.67 15.49 -3.70
C ILE A 102 6.61 14.73 -4.50
N GLU A 103 5.43 15.32 -4.72
CA GLU A 103 4.37 14.69 -5.50
C GLU A 103 4.77 14.46 -6.96
N LYS A 104 5.36 15.47 -7.61
CA LYS A 104 5.78 15.40 -9.02
C LYS A 104 7.08 14.60 -9.21
N GLY A 105 8.00 14.70 -8.26
CA GLY A 105 9.33 14.12 -8.35
C GLY A 105 9.42 12.65 -7.93
N THR A 106 8.35 12.10 -7.34
CA THR A 106 8.27 10.67 -7.01
C THR A 106 7.44 9.99 -8.10
N LYS A 107 8.09 9.73 -9.23
CA LYS A 107 7.45 8.97 -10.32
C LYS A 107 7.43 7.49 -9.98
N GLU A 108 6.31 6.86 -10.24
CA GLU A 108 6.23 5.40 -10.24
C GLU A 108 7.18 4.84 -11.30
N TYR A 109 7.78 3.70 -11.00
CA TYR A 109 8.63 3.01 -11.97
C TYR A 109 7.81 2.63 -13.20
N ASN A 110 8.41 2.76 -14.37
CA ASN A 110 7.79 2.35 -15.62
C ASN A 110 7.43 0.86 -15.59
N LEU A 111 6.34 0.49 -16.26
CA LEU A 111 5.85 -0.89 -16.32
C LEU A 111 6.93 -1.94 -16.64
N PRO A 112 7.86 -1.72 -17.60
CA PRO A 112 8.94 -2.68 -17.85
C PRO A 112 9.83 -2.93 -16.62
N ILE A 113 10.16 -1.89 -15.87
CA ILE A 113 10.96 -2.01 -14.63
C ILE A 113 10.17 -2.80 -13.58
N GLN A 114 8.88 -2.50 -13.42
CA GLN A 114 8.02 -3.23 -12.48
C GLN A 114 7.92 -4.72 -12.84
N CYS A 115 7.80 -5.06 -14.11
CA CYS A 115 7.80 -6.45 -14.60
C CYS A 115 9.16 -7.13 -14.34
N THR A 116 10.27 -6.43 -14.64
CA THR A 116 11.63 -6.95 -14.40
C THR A 116 11.90 -7.23 -12.93
N VAL A 117 11.30 -6.46 -12.01
CA VAL A 117 11.46 -6.67 -10.56
C VAL A 117 10.51 -7.74 -10.04
N SER A 118 9.26 -7.80 -10.51
CA SER A 118 8.29 -8.79 -10.04
C SER A 118 8.68 -10.24 -10.41
N ALA A 119 9.32 -10.45 -11.55
CA ALA A 119 9.76 -11.76 -11.98
C ALA A 119 10.72 -12.45 -10.99
N PRO A 120 11.90 -11.88 -10.64
CA PRO A 120 12.81 -12.52 -9.69
C PRO A 120 12.21 -12.63 -8.28
N ILE A 121 11.32 -11.71 -7.88
CA ILE A 121 10.64 -11.78 -6.58
C ILE A 121 9.76 -13.03 -6.53
N ALA A 122 8.88 -13.23 -7.53
CA ALA A 122 8.01 -14.41 -7.60
C ALA A 122 8.83 -15.72 -7.65
N GLY A 123 9.88 -15.75 -8.47
CA GLY A 123 10.77 -16.90 -8.58
C GLY A 123 11.52 -17.21 -7.29
N ALA A 124 12.04 -16.18 -6.63
CA ALA A 124 12.75 -16.35 -5.35
C ALA A 124 11.83 -16.86 -4.25
N PHE A 125 10.59 -16.36 -4.15
CA PHE A 125 9.62 -16.88 -3.20
C PHE A 125 9.22 -18.32 -3.50
N ALA A 126 9.03 -18.71 -4.77
CA ALA A 126 8.74 -20.09 -5.13
C ALA A 126 9.85 -21.04 -4.65
N ILE A 127 11.11 -20.68 -4.88
CA ILE A 127 12.27 -21.46 -4.39
C ILE A 127 12.36 -21.42 -2.85
N PHE A 128 12.16 -20.27 -2.24
CA PHE A 128 12.19 -20.11 -0.78
C PHE A 128 11.18 -21.04 -0.07
N PHE A 129 9.99 -21.23 -0.65
CA PHE A 129 8.99 -22.17 -0.14
C PHE A 129 9.23 -23.63 -0.53
N GLY A 130 10.40 -23.96 -1.06
CA GLY A 130 10.83 -25.32 -1.35
C GLY A 130 10.48 -25.80 -2.79
N GLY A 131 10.22 -24.90 -3.72
CA GLY A 131 10.10 -25.22 -5.15
C GLY A 131 11.46 -25.52 -5.78
N ALA A 132 11.46 -26.33 -6.84
CA ALA A 132 12.63 -26.58 -7.65
C ALA A 132 13.02 -25.35 -8.48
N PHE A 133 14.22 -25.33 -9.03
CA PHE A 133 14.68 -24.22 -9.86
C PHE A 133 13.75 -23.93 -11.05
N LEU A 134 13.19 -24.97 -11.68
CA LEU A 134 12.22 -24.83 -12.76
C LEU A 134 10.91 -24.20 -12.29
N ASP A 135 10.45 -24.51 -11.07
CA ASP A 135 9.29 -23.86 -10.46
C ASP A 135 9.55 -22.36 -10.24
N GLY A 136 10.79 -22.00 -9.85
CA GLY A 136 11.22 -20.61 -9.75
C GLY A 136 11.16 -19.86 -11.09
N ILE A 137 11.60 -20.49 -12.19
CA ILE A 137 11.49 -19.90 -13.53
C ILE A 137 10.03 -19.76 -13.95
N ALA A 138 9.21 -20.77 -13.73
CA ALA A 138 7.78 -20.73 -14.02
C ALA A 138 7.09 -19.60 -13.24
N ALA A 139 7.36 -19.49 -11.94
CA ALA A 139 6.84 -18.42 -11.10
C ALA A 139 7.29 -17.03 -11.56
N ALA A 140 8.54 -16.88 -11.99
CA ALA A 140 9.06 -15.62 -12.52
C ALA A 140 8.33 -15.16 -13.77
N LEU A 141 8.05 -16.06 -14.70
CA LEU A 141 7.27 -15.76 -15.92
C LEU A 141 5.84 -15.36 -15.59
N ILE A 142 5.20 -16.09 -14.66
CA ILE A 142 3.85 -15.76 -14.18
C ILE A 142 3.84 -14.41 -13.44
N GLY A 143 4.90 -14.08 -12.70
CA GLY A 143 5.05 -12.80 -12.03
C GLY A 143 5.04 -11.59 -12.98
N ILE A 144 5.58 -11.74 -14.19
CA ILE A 144 5.46 -10.73 -15.25
C ILE A 144 4.00 -10.58 -15.68
N VAL A 145 3.33 -11.69 -15.96
CA VAL A 145 1.92 -11.68 -16.38
C VAL A 145 1.03 -11.09 -15.28
N LEU A 146 1.27 -11.48 -14.03
CA LEU A 146 0.57 -10.91 -12.88
C LEU A 146 0.70 -9.39 -12.85
N LYS A 147 1.93 -8.85 -13.03
CA LYS A 147 2.14 -7.40 -13.02
C LYS A 147 1.42 -6.69 -14.15
N LEU A 148 1.32 -7.30 -15.33
CA LEU A 148 0.54 -6.77 -16.45
C LEU A 148 -0.97 -6.74 -16.12
N ILE A 149 -1.51 -7.77 -15.48
CA ILE A 149 -2.91 -7.81 -15.06
C ILE A 149 -3.18 -6.75 -14.00
N VAL A 150 -2.31 -6.62 -12.99
CA VAL A 150 -2.42 -5.57 -11.96
C VAL A 150 -2.44 -4.19 -12.60
N TYR A 151 -1.52 -3.90 -13.50
CA TYR A 151 -1.49 -2.63 -14.23
C TYR A 151 -2.78 -2.37 -15.03
N ALA A 152 -3.33 -3.39 -15.68
CA ALA A 152 -4.58 -3.26 -16.43
C ALA A 152 -5.78 -2.98 -15.51
N THR A 153 -5.86 -3.64 -14.33
CA THR A 153 -6.93 -3.43 -13.36
C THR A 153 -6.84 -2.06 -12.70
N GLU A 154 -5.65 -1.57 -12.40
CA GLU A 154 -5.42 -0.21 -11.89
C GLU A 154 -5.88 0.86 -12.89
N LYS A 155 -5.57 0.68 -14.16
CA LYS A 155 -5.96 1.60 -15.23
C LYS A 155 -7.47 1.66 -15.46
N THR A 156 -8.16 0.53 -15.28
CA THR A 156 -9.62 0.44 -15.44
C THR A 156 -10.40 0.85 -14.18
N GLN A 157 -9.71 1.23 -13.10
CA GLN A 157 -10.30 1.60 -11.80
C GLN A 157 -11.28 0.55 -11.25
N VAL A 158 -11.03 -0.71 -11.50
CA VAL A 158 -11.80 -1.84 -10.96
C VAL A 158 -11.65 -1.87 -9.45
N ASN A 159 -12.69 -2.31 -8.74
CA ASN A 159 -12.65 -2.50 -7.30
C ASN A 159 -11.47 -3.42 -6.91
N MET A 160 -10.69 -3.02 -5.90
CA MET A 160 -9.48 -3.71 -5.46
C MET A 160 -9.74 -5.18 -5.08
N ILE A 161 -10.87 -5.48 -4.44
CA ILE A 161 -11.25 -6.85 -4.05
C ILE A 161 -11.43 -7.71 -5.29
N PHE A 162 -12.22 -7.23 -6.26
CA PHE A 162 -12.45 -7.93 -7.52
C PHE A 162 -11.16 -8.10 -8.33
N ALA A 163 -10.30 -7.06 -8.39
CA ALA A 163 -9.00 -7.14 -9.05
C ALA A 163 -8.13 -8.26 -8.47
N ASN A 164 -8.09 -8.42 -7.13
CA ASN A 164 -7.33 -9.48 -6.48
C ASN A 164 -7.89 -10.88 -6.76
N VAL A 165 -9.21 -11.04 -6.87
CA VAL A 165 -9.83 -12.31 -7.32
C VAL A 165 -9.34 -12.66 -8.72
N VAL A 166 -9.40 -11.72 -9.67
CA VAL A 166 -8.98 -11.93 -11.06
C VAL A 166 -7.49 -12.23 -11.15
N CYS A 167 -6.65 -11.47 -10.45
CA CYS A 167 -5.20 -11.69 -10.42
C CYS A 167 -4.85 -13.06 -9.87
N SER A 168 -5.43 -13.45 -8.73
CA SER A 168 -5.18 -14.76 -8.13
C SER A 168 -5.68 -15.90 -9.02
N PHE A 169 -6.89 -15.78 -9.58
CA PHE A 169 -7.43 -16.76 -10.52
C PHE A 169 -6.52 -16.95 -11.73
N ALA A 170 -6.05 -15.87 -12.36
CA ALA A 170 -5.17 -15.92 -13.52
C ALA A 170 -3.83 -16.59 -13.19
N VAL A 171 -3.19 -16.18 -12.08
CA VAL A 171 -1.94 -16.79 -11.60
C VAL A 171 -2.09 -18.29 -11.41
N CYS A 172 -3.13 -18.71 -10.70
CA CYS A 172 -3.37 -20.11 -10.41
C CYS A 172 -3.66 -20.92 -11.67
N SER A 173 -4.48 -20.40 -12.59
CA SER A 173 -4.81 -21.04 -13.85
C SER A 173 -3.56 -21.26 -14.72
N ILE A 174 -2.68 -20.24 -14.81
CA ILE A 174 -1.44 -20.35 -15.58
C ILE A 174 -0.47 -21.33 -14.90
N ALA A 175 -0.39 -21.33 -13.56
CA ALA A 175 0.45 -22.28 -12.81
C ALA A 175 0.01 -23.75 -13.05
N PHE A 176 -1.30 -24.04 -13.01
CA PHE A 176 -1.82 -25.35 -13.36
C PHE A 176 -1.45 -25.72 -14.79
N ALA A 177 -1.65 -24.82 -15.76
CA ALA A 177 -1.31 -25.07 -17.15
C ALA A 177 0.19 -25.34 -17.35
N PHE A 178 1.07 -24.59 -16.67
CA PHE A 178 2.52 -24.78 -16.79
C PHE A 178 2.95 -26.16 -16.28
N VAL A 179 2.45 -26.59 -15.11
CA VAL A 179 2.78 -27.91 -14.57
C VAL A 179 2.22 -29.03 -15.45
N MET A 180 1.00 -28.88 -15.99
CA MET A 180 0.44 -29.86 -16.95
C MET A 180 1.27 -29.98 -18.25
N LEU A 181 1.89 -28.91 -18.70
CA LEU A 181 2.78 -28.88 -19.84
C LEU A 181 4.22 -29.36 -19.52
N GLY A 182 4.49 -29.75 -18.27
CA GLY A 182 5.82 -30.17 -17.81
C GLY A 182 6.78 -29.01 -17.54
N PHE A 183 6.29 -27.79 -17.49
CA PHE A 183 7.07 -26.58 -17.19
C PHE A 183 6.97 -26.20 -15.73
N GLY A 184 7.37 -27.10 -14.86
CA GLY A 184 7.34 -27.01 -13.40
C GLY A 184 6.95 -28.33 -12.77
N TYR A 185 7.27 -28.50 -11.50
CA TYR A 185 7.02 -29.74 -10.74
C TYR A 185 5.92 -29.56 -9.69
N SER A 186 5.79 -28.36 -9.14
CA SER A 186 5.00 -28.11 -7.95
C SER A 186 4.11 -26.87 -8.12
N THR A 187 2.84 -27.10 -8.46
CA THR A 187 1.85 -26.05 -8.70
C THR A 187 1.70 -25.11 -7.50
N ASP A 188 1.66 -25.69 -6.29
CA ASP A 188 1.52 -24.94 -5.03
C ASP A 188 2.70 -24.00 -4.79
N LYS A 189 3.94 -24.38 -5.11
CA LYS A 189 5.13 -23.55 -4.95
C LYS A 189 5.16 -22.40 -5.95
N ILE A 190 4.75 -22.65 -7.18
CA ILE A 190 4.62 -21.62 -8.21
C ILE A 190 3.53 -20.62 -7.83
N ILE A 191 2.38 -21.10 -7.34
CA ILE A 191 1.26 -20.25 -6.93
C ILE A 191 1.67 -19.38 -5.75
N ILE A 192 2.24 -19.95 -4.66
CA ILE A 192 2.59 -19.19 -3.46
C ILE A 192 3.65 -18.13 -3.78
N GLY A 193 4.62 -18.42 -4.66
CA GLY A 193 5.61 -17.46 -5.10
C GLY A 193 4.99 -16.20 -5.71
N ASN A 194 3.94 -16.35 -6.49
CA ASN A 194 3.22 -15.26 -7.13
C ASN A 194 2.22 -14.58 -6.18
N ILE A 195 1.51 -15.33 -5.36
CA ILE A 195 0.56 -14.78 -4.37
C ILE A 195 1.26 -13.85 -3.39
N MET A 196 2.54 -14.09 -3.04
CA MET A 196 3.33 -13.18 -2.19
C MET A 196 3.39 -11.75 -2.72
N LEU A 197 3.27 -11.53 -4.02
CA LEU A 197 3.20 -10.20 -4.63
C LEU A 197 1.84 -9.50 -4.39
N LEU A 198 0.79 -10.25 -4.08
CA LEU A 198 -0.57 -9.73 -3.84
C LEU A 198 -0.88 -9.54 -2.35
N ILE A 199 -0.18 -10.24 -1.45
CA ILE A 199 -0.46 -10.21 -0.01
C ILE A 199 -0.24 -8.80 0.55
N PRO A 200 -1.22 -8.23 1.27
CA PRO A 200 -1.13 -6.88 1.83
C PRO A 200 -0.28 -6.84 3.12
N GLY A 201 0.98 -7.30 3.06
CA GLY A 201 1.85 -7.46 4.23
C GLY A 201 2.12 -6.15 4.99
N VAL A 202 2.38 -5.05 4.27
CA VAL A 202 2.60 -3.73 4.89
C VAL A 202 1.34 -3.24 5.60
N ALA A 203 0.15 -3.43 4.99
CA ALA A 203 -1.12 -3.06 5.60
C ALA A 203 -1.39 -3.86 6.88
N LEU A 204 -1.14 -5.18 6.87
CA LEU A 204 -1.26 -6.03 8.06
C LEU A 204 -0.30 -5.61 9.18
N THR A 205 0.96 -5.36 8.86
CA THR A 205 1.95 -4.92 9.85
C THR A 205 1.58 -3.58 10.46
N ASN A 206 1.17 -2.61 9.64
CA ASN A 206 0.77 -1.29 10.12
C ASN A 206 -0.53 -1.35 10.92
N SER A 207 -1.49 -2.22 10.57
CA SER A 207 -2.72 -2.38 11.35
C SER A 207 -2.45 -2.85 12.78
N ILE A 208 -1.57 -3.84 12.93
CA ILE A 208 -1.15 -4.34 14.26
C ILE A 208 -0.43 -3.24 15.04
N ARG A 209 0.45 -2.50 14.37
CA ARG A 209 1.19 -1.41 15.00
C ARG A 209 0.28 -0.28 15.46
N ASP A 210 -0.68 0.14 14.62
CA ASP A 210 -1.67 1.16 14.98
C ASP A 210 -2.47 0.70 16.22
N MET A 211 -2.92 -0.57 16.28
CA MET A 211 -3.62 -1.11 17.46
C MET A 211 -2.76 -1.12 18.72
N ILE A 212 -1.49 -1.50 18.63
CA ILE A 212 -0.55 -1.51 19.77
C ILE A 212 -0.27 -0.07 20.25
N SER A 213 -0.24 0.89 19.33
CA SER A 213 -0.03 2.32 19.65
C SER A 213 -1.26 3.00 20.27
N GLY A 214 -2.40 2.29 20.38
CA GLY A 214 -3.64 2.81 20.97
C GLY A 214 -4.67 3.26 19.93
N ASP A 215 -4.33 3.31 18.64
CA ASP A 215 -5.22 3.69 17.54
C ASP A 215 -6.06 2.49 17.08
N ILE A 216 -6.77 1.86 18.01
CA ILE A 216 -7.48 0.58 17.80
C ILE A 216 -8.45 0.65 16.65
N MET A 217 -9.25 1.73 16.55
CA MET A 217 -10.24 1.90 15.49
C MET A 217 -9.61 1.91 14.09
N ALA A 218 -8.57 2.70 13.91
CA ALA A 218 -7.86 2.80 12.64
C ALA A 218 -7.13 1.50 12.28
N GLY A 219 -6.48 0.87 13.27
CA GLY A 219 -5.82 -0.44 13.11
C GLY A 219 -6.82 -1.53 12.73
N MET A 220 -8.00 -1.58 13.39
CA MET A 220 -9.04 -2.55 13.08
C MET A 220 -9.61 -2.38 11.66
N LEU A 221 -9.89 -1.15 11.23
CA LEU A 221 -10.36 -0.88 9.87
C LEU A 221 -9.36 -1.35 8.82
N ARG A 222 -8.07 -1.04 9.01
CA ARG A 222 -6.99 -1.48 8.11
C ARG A 222 -6.80 -3.01 8.13
N PHE A 223 -6.95 -3.63 9.29
CA PHE A 223 -6.91 -5.08 9.42
C PHE A 223 -8.06 -5.76 8.66
N CYS A 224 -9.28 -5.28 8.83
CA CYS A 224 -10.45 -5.79 8.09
C CYS A 224 -10.26 -5.66 6.57
N GLU A 225 -9.74 -4.53 6.09
CA GLU A 225 -9.44 -4.33 4.67
C GLU A 225 -8.41 -5.35 4.17
N ALA A 226 -7.33 -5.57 4.91
CA ALA A 226 -6.32 -6.57 4.56
C ALA A 226 -6.87 -8.00 4.58
N CYS A 227 -7.76 -8.33 5.52
CA CYS A 227 -8.47 -9.61 5.54
C CYS A 227 -9.36 -9.81 4.30
N LEU A 228 -10.11 -8.77 3.89
CA LEU A 228 -10.94 -8.82 2.68
C LEU A 228 -10.10 -9.06 1.41
N VAL A 229 -8.94 -8.42 1.30
CA VAL A 229 -7.99 -8.67 0.20
C VAL A 229 -7.50 -10.11 0.24
N SER A 230 -7.12 -10.63 1.39
CA SER A 230 -6.66 -12.02 1.54
C SER A 230 -7.75 -13.04 1.17
N LEU A 231 -9.00 -12.78 1.57
CA LEU A 231 -10.17 -13.60 1.18
C LEU A 231 -10.42 -13.55 -0.32
N ALA A 232 -10.24 -12.39 -0.96
CA ALA A 232 -10.36 -12.25 -2.41
C ALA A 232 -9.30 -13.08 -3.15
N ILE A 233 -8.05 -13.06 -2.67
CA ILE A 233 -6.97 -13.91 -3.21
C ILE A 233 -7.31 -15.39 -3.06
N ALA A 234 -7.79 -15.80 -1.88
CA ALA A 234 -8.21 -17.19 -1.63
C ALA A 234 -9.38 -17.61 -2.52
N ALA A 235 -10.36 -16.73 -2.74
CA ALA A 235 -11.49 -17.01 -3.64
C ALA A 235 -11.02 -17.24 -5.09
N GLY A 236 -10.10 -16.42 -5.60
CA GLY A 236 -9.52 -16.62 -6.94
C GLY A 236 -8.78 -17.95 -7.06
N TYR A 237 -8.00 -18.33 -6.04
CA TYR A 237 -7.35 -19.64 -5.97
C TYR A 237 -8.38 -20.78 -5.98
N ILE A 238 -9.41 -20.72 -5.15
CA ILE A 238 -10.44 -21.77 -5.04
C ILE A 238 -11.14 -21.99 -6.39
N ILE A 239 -11.53 -20.90 -7.05
CA ILE A 239 -12.18 -20.97 -8.36
C ILE A 239 -11.26 -21.68 -9.39
N ALA A 240 -9.97 -21.31 -9.44
CA ALA A 240 -9.01 -21.95 -10.33
C ALA A 240 -8.81 -23.43 -9.98
N ALA A 241 -8.69 -23.76 -8.68
CA ALA A 241 -8.51 -25.13 -8.21
C ALA A 241 -9.72 -26.03 -8.51
N LEU A 242 -10.94 -25.50 -8.45
CA LEU A 242 -12.14 -26.24 -8.82
C LEU A 242 -12.20 -26.55 -10.33
N ILE A 243 -11.70 -25.65 -11.17
CA ILE A 243 -11.72 -25.82 -12.63
C ILE A 243 -10.58 -26.73 -13.08
N PHE A 244 -9.37 -26.53 -12.57
CA PHE A 244 -8.16 -27.18 -13.08
C PHE A 244 -7.58 -28.23 -12.13
N GLY A 245 -7.87 -28.18 -10.83
CA GLY A 245 -7.28 -29.08 -9.84
C GLY A 245 -7.74 -30.55 -9.93
N GLY A 246 -8.81 -30.83 -10.66
CA GLY A 246 -9.27 -32.19 -10.97
C GLY A 246 -8.63 -32.84 -12.21
N ILE A 247 -7.90 -32.05 -13.01
CA ILE A 247 -7.36 -32.50 -14.31
C ILE A 247 -5.93 -33.05 -14.16
N GLY A 248 -5.28 -32.87 -13.02
CA GLY A 248 -3.88 -33.24 -12.75
C GLY A 248 -3.68 -34.39 -11.76
N LYS A 249 -4.72 -35.21 -11.52
CA LYS A 249 -4.62 -36.44 -10.72
C LYS A 249 -4.58 -37.67 -11.60
#